data_dea7e1df9c2fdb0c946f962a14b42d8b
#
_entry.id   dea7e1df9c2fdb0c946f962a14b42d8b
#
_cell.length_a   1.000
_cell.length_b   1.000
_cell.length_c   1.000
_cell.angle_alpha   90.00
_cell.angle_beta   90.00
_cell.angle_gamma   90.00
#
_symmetry.space_group_name_H-M   'P 1'
#
loop_
_entity.id
_entity.type
_entity.pdbx_description
1 polymer ?
#
loop_
_entity_poly.entity_id
_entity_poly.type
_entity_poly.pdbx_seq_one_letter_code
_entity_poly.pdbx_strand_id
1 'polypeptide(L)'
;MRAGERFLARIERAADFGRGIAHVEGQTVFVSGALPGEELVCAFERAKGKVAFARAVEICSPSPLRERPPCPLFLKCGGCDMQHMGYETELAQKQRAVLDALTRIGGFAQGEFELLPALGAQESLHYRNKAIFPIGGVPGRAEIGFFQRQSHEIVPAEGCLLLPEGMAVAARAFIAWMNAFGLPPVDAGSGKGLVRHLMLRQNRAGQMLAVPVTARAELPRAKELRDALQGALGESFAGLCLNVNSQPDGEILGERCETLFGEGVLREELLGLCFEISPLSFFQVNPAQAALLYGKALEFAGLRGDETAVDAYCGAGGIALLLARAAEKVLGIEAAPAAVQDANENARRNGIQNAKFRQGRCEELLPRLFDEGARPDLLTLDPPRRGCDPELLSAILAAGPRRIVYVSCNPATLARDLKALCASGEYAFLRAQPVDMFPRTGHVECVALLERR
;
A
#
# COMPACT_ATOMS: atom_id res chain seq x y z
N MET A 1 -3.31 27.74 20.19
CA MET A 1 -3.03 28.08 18.76
C MET A 1 -4.30 27.87 17.94
N ARG A 2 -4.52 28.70 16.91
CA ARG A 2 -5.67 28.60 15.96
C ARG A 2 -5.17 28.07 14.62
N ALA A 3 -6.02 27.40 13.86
CA ALA A 3 -5.65 26.89 12.53
C ALA A 3 -5.09 28.02 11.64
N GLY A 4 -3.94 27.78 11.02
CA GLY A 4 -3.20 28.76 10.22
C GLY A 4 -2.31 29.73 11.01
N GLU A 5 -2.39 29.75 12.34
CA GLU A 5 -1.51 30.58 13.18
C GLU A 5 -0.03 30.18 13.00
N ARG A 6 0.84 31.16 12.83
CA ARG A 6 2.27 30.95 12.59
C ARG A 6 3.06 31.11 13.87
N PHE A 7 4.04 30.23 14.06
CA PHE A 7 4.97 30.26 15.20
C PHE A 7 6.35 29.73 14.78
N LEU A 8 7.37 30.14 15.51
CA LEU A 8 8.74 29.65 15.33
C LEU A 8 8.92 28.35 16.12
N ALA A 9 9.56 27.36 15.53
CA ALA A 9 9.91 26.11 16.18
C ALA A 9 11.32 25.64 15.83
N ARG A 10 11.99 25.04 16.81
CA ARG A 10 13.21 24.28 16.60
C ARG A 10 12.91 22.80 16.69
N ILE A 11 13.33 22.05 15.68
CA ILE A 11 13.07 20.62 15.58
C ILE A 11 14.13 19.83 16.33
N GLU A 12 13.71 19.09 17.35
CA GLU A 12 14.59 18.35 18.25
C GLU A 12 14.91 16.95 17.73
N ARG A 13 13.92 16.28 17.13
CA ARG A 13 14.08 14.90 16.66
C ARG A 13 13.09 14.58 15.51
N ALA A 14 13.39 13.50 14.78
CA ALA A 14 12.49 12.95 13.77
C ALA A 14 11.32 12.19 14.43
N ALA A 15 10.20 12.16 13.72
CA ALA A 15 9.05 11.31 13.97
C ALA A 15 8.63 10.59 12.70
N ASP A 16 7.66 9.66 12.83
CA ASP A 16 7.11 8.92 11.71
C ASP A 16 6.52 9.85 10.65
N PHE A 17 6.44 9.36 9.42
CA PHE A 17 5.87 10.08 8.28
C PHE A 17 6.61 11.39 7.95
N GLY A 18 7.94 11.39 8.02
CA GLY A 18 8.76 12.55 7.64
C GLY A 18 8.46 13.81 8.45
N ARG A 19 7.97 13.64 9.68
CA ARG A 19 7.70 14.75 10.60
C ARG A 19 8.87 15.01 11.54
N GLY A 20 9.01 16.25 11.94
CA GLY A 20 9.85 16.64 13.06
C GLY A 20 9.03 16.81 14.34
N ILE A 21 9.67 16.71 15.51
CA ILE A 21 9.10 17.01 16.82
C ILE A 21 9.76 18.25 17.37
N ALA A 22 8.92 19.19 17.82
CA ALA A 22 9.31 20.36 18.59
C ALA A 22 8.49 20.44 19.88
N HIS A 23 8.98 21.18 20.87
CA HIS A 23 8.22 21.58 22.05
C HIS A 23 8.02 23.08 22.04
N VAL A 24 6.76 23.50 22.03
CA VAL A 24 6.37 24.92 21.99
C VAL A 24 5.41 25.17 23.15
N GLU A 25 5.75 26.08 24.05
CA GLU A 25 4.94 26.42 25.24
C GLU A 25 4.50 25.20 26.06
N GLY A 26 5.39 24.19 26.19
CA GLY A 26 5.11 22.96 26.92
C GLY A 26 4.26 21.93 26.19
N GLN A 27 3.88 22.20 24.93
CA GLN A 27 3.13 21.28 24.08
C GLN A 27 4.04 20.60 23.07
N THR A 28 3.89 19.28 22.91
CA THR A 28 4.56 18.53 21.85
C THR A 28 3.89 18.82 20.50
N VAL A 29 4.69 19.24 19.52
CA VAL A 29 4.22 19.60 18.17
C VAL A 29 4.89 18.71 17.14
N PHE A 30 4.08 18.00 16.35
CA PHE A 30 4.52 17.24 15.17
C PHE A 30 4.46 18.13 13.95
N VAL A 31 5.61 18.37 13.31
CA VAL A 31 5.73 19.30 12.18
C VAL A 31 5.99 18.51 10.90
N SER A 32 5.05 18.54 9.96
CA SER A 32 5.20 17.92 8.64
C SER A 32 6.23 18.66 7.80
N GLY A 33 7.10 17.92 7.09
CA GLY A 33 8.13 18.49 6.22
C GLY A 33 9.32 19.14 6.95
N ALA A 34 9.58 18.71 8.19
CA ALA A 34 10.65 19.25 9.04
C ALA A 34 11.68 18.17 9.42
N LEU A 35 12.94 18.58 9.55
CA LEU A 35 14.07 17.71 9.89
C LEU A 35 14.72 18.13 11.22
N PRO A 36 15.31 17.19 11.95
CA PRO A 36 16.03 17.50 13.20
C PRO A 36 17.11 18.56 12.99
N GLY A 37 17.22 19.48 13.96
CA GLY A 37 18.18 20.58 13.96
C GLY A 37 17.71 21.83 13.22
N GLU A 38 16.58 21.79 12.50
CA GLU A 38 16.05 22.94 11.78
C GLU A 38 15.37 23.95 12.72
N GLU A 39 15.53 25.24 12.35
CA GLU A 39 14.67 26.31 12.83
C GLU A 39 13.77 26.77 11.69
N LEU A 40 12.46 26.83 11.94
CA LEU A 40 11.49 27.07 10.88
C LEU A 40 10.21 27.73 11.43
N VAL A 41 9.56 28.51 10.56
CA VAL A 41 8.21 29.00 10.81
C VAL A 41 7.23 27.89 10.46
N CYS A 42 6.40 27.52 11.44
CA CYS A 42 5.34 26.53 11.30
C CYS A 42 3.98 27.22 11.16
N ALA A 43 3.05 26.57 10.47
CA ALA A 43 1.62 26.89 10.54
C ALA A 43 0.89 25.78 11.32
N PHE A 44 0.18 26.16 12.36
CA PHE A 44 -0.63 25.23 13.15
C PHE A 44 -1.79 24.68 12.31
N GLU A 45 -2.03 23.39 12.38
CA GLU A 45 -3.11 22.71 11.67
C GLU A 45 -4.24 22.28 12.63
N ARG A 46 -3.89 21.53 13.66
CA ARG A 46 -4.86 20.99 14.64
C ARG A 46 -4.18 20.50 15.91
N ALA A 47 -4.97 20.31 16.95
CA ALA A 47 -4.53 19.60 18.17
C ALA A 47 -5.38 18.34 18.41
N LYS A 48 -4.76 17.34 19.07
CA LYS A 48 -5.43 16.14 19.55
C LYS A 48 -4.89 15.79 20.94
N GLY A 49 -5.69 16.08 21.95
CA GLY A 49 -5.25 15.93 23.35
C GLY A 49 -4.06 16.85 23.67
N LYS A 50 -2.96 16.26 24.14
CA LYS A 50 -1.74 16.99 24.54
C LYS A 50 -0.75 17.23 23.39
N VAL A 51 -1.09 16.84 22.17
CA VAL A 51 -0.21 16.99 21.01
C VAL A 51 -0.82 17.92 19.97
N ALA A 52 0.04 18.67 19.30
CA ALA A 52 -0.33 19.53 18.19
C ALA A 52 0.29 19.02 16.89
N PHE A 53 -0.33 19.41 15.78
CA PHE A 53 0.16 19.14 14.43
C PHE A 53 0.28 20.46 13.69
N ALA A 54 1.40 20.60 12.98
CA ALA A 54 1.74 21.77 12.20
C ALA A 54 2.45 21.36 10.91
N ARG A 55 2.62 22.27 9.99
CA ARG A 55 3.44 22.09 8.80
C ARG A 55 4.50 23.17 8.70
N ALA A 56 5.65 22.85 8.14
CA ALA A 56 6.68 23.81 7.81
C ALA A 56 6.18 24.77 6.73
N VAL A 57 6.39 26.07 6.93
CA VAL A 57 6.04 27.14 5.98
C VAL A 57 7.29 27.79 5.42
N GLU A 58 8.24 28.11 6.30
CA GLU A 58 9.50 28.74 5.95
C GLU A 58 10.63 28.10 6.75
N ILE A 59 11.74 27.81 6.07
CA ILE A 59 12.93 27.22 6.70
C ILE A 59 13.91 28.35 6.98
N CYS A 60 14.08 28.69 8.25
CA CYS A 60 15.00 29.74 8.69
C CYS A 60 16.45 29.25 8.73
N SER A 61 16.65 28.01 9.23
CA SER A 61 17.95 27.36 9.28
C SER A 61 17.79 25.91 8.86
N PRO A 62 18.25 25.52 7.65
CA PRO A 62 18.06 24.16 7.14
C PRO A 62 19.00 23.16 7.79
N SER A 63 18.52 21.91 7.92
CA SER A 63 19.36 20.75 8.23
C SER A 63 20.28 20.42 7.06
N PRO A 64 21.52 19.93 7.28
CA PRO A 64 22.39 19.42 6.23
C PRO A 64 21.79 18.20 5.47
N LEU A 65 20.79 17.54 6.05
CA LEU A 65 20.07 16.41 5.45
C LEU A 65 18.90 16.86 4.55
N ARG A 66 18.65 18.18 4.47
CA ARG A 66 17.53 18.70 3.68
C ARG A 66 17.86 18.71 2.20
N GLU A 67 16.93 18.17 1.42
CA GLU A 67 16.94 18.28 -0.03
C GLU A 67 15.71 19.08 -0.51
N ARG A 68 15.84 19.68 -1.69
CA ARG A 68 14.70 20.31 -2.34
C ARG A 68 13.77 19.23 -2.89
N PRO A 69 12.49 19.18 -2.46
CA PRO A 69 11.55 18.23 -3.02
C PRO A 69 11.44 18.35 -4.55
N PRO A 70 11.58 17.24 -5.31
CA PRO A 70 11.45 17.29 -6.77
C PRO A 70 9.99 17.58 -7.21
N CYS A 71 9.00 17.21 -6.39
CA CYS A 71 7.60 17.46 -6.69
C CYS A 71 7.16 18.85 -6.19
N PRO A 72 6.68 19.74 -7.08
CA PRO A 72 6.21 21.09 -6.69
C PRO A 72 4.94 21.06 -5.82
N LEU A 73 4.25 19.92 -5.78
CA LEU A 73 3.02 19.72 -4.99
C LEU A 73 3.29 19.06 -3.62
N PHE A 74 4.58 18.88 -3.26
CA PHE A 74 4.95 18.31 -1.97
C PHE A 74 4.33 19.12 -0.82
N LEU A 75 3.81 18.42 0.21
CA LEU A 75 3.03 18.95 1.35
C LEU A 75 1.66 19.56 0.98
N LYS A 76 1.36 19.85 -0.28
CA LYS A 76 0.03 20.24 -0.73
C LYS A 76 -0.79 19.00 -1.07
N CYS A 77 -0.27 18.14 -1.96
CA CYS A 77 -0.83 16.82 -2.23
C CYS A 77 -0.61 15.88 -1.04
N GLY A 78 -1.58 15.02 -0.73
CA GLY A 78 -1.51 14.06 0.37
C GLY A 78 -0.68 12.80 0.09
N GLY A 79 -0.07 12.67 -1.10
CA GLY A 79 0.53 11.42 -1.56
C GLY A 79 1.95 11.13 -1.05
N CYS A 80 2.72 12.16 -0.65
CA CYS A 80 4.12 12.02 -0.21
C CYS A 80 4.38 12.75 1.10
N ASP A 81 5.31 12.19 1.90
CA ASP A 81 5.68 12.73 3.21
C ASP A 81 7.17 13.04 3.34
N MET A 82 8.05 12.43 2.50
CA MET A 82 9.49 12.36 2.77
C MET A 82 10.38 12.90 1.63
N GLN A 83 9.83 13.69 0.68
CA GLN A 83 10.62 14.22 -0.43
C GLN A 83 11.59 15.38 -0.04
N HIS A 84 11.53 15.85 1.19
CA HIS A 84 12.37 16.94 1.70
C HIS A 84 13.70 16.46 2.29
N MET A 85 14.03 15.18 2.13
CA MET A 85 15.27 14.56 2.58
C MET A 85 15.84 13.61 1.53
N GLY A 86 17.13 13.33 1.62
CA GLY A 86 17.80 12.32 0.79
C GLY A 86 17.24 10.92 1.05
N TYR A 87 17.31 10.07 0.03
CA TYR A 87 16.70 8.74 0.11
C TYR A 87 17.33 7.83 1.18
N GLU A 88 18.64 7.95 1.41
CA GLU A 88 19.33 7.24 2.50
C GLU A 88 18.81 7.66 3.88
N THR A 89 18.56 8.96 4.06
CA THR A 89 17.97 9.50 5.29
C THR A 89 16.54 8.99 5.49
N GLU A 90 15.78 8.92 4.41
CA GLU A 90 14.43 8.33 4.41
C GLU A 90 14.46 6.87 4.88
N LEU A 91 15.36 6.04 4.30
CA LEU A 91 15.51 4.62 4.68
C LEU A 91 15.91 4.47 6.15
N ALA A 92 16.86 5.28 6.62
CA ALA A 92 17.28 5.27 8.02
C ALA A 92 16.12 5.62 8.97
N GLN A 93 15.27 6.59 8.60
CA GLN A 93 14.08 6.93 9.39
C GLN A 93 13.05 5.80 9.39
N LYS A 94 12.81 5.13 8.26
CA LYS A 94 11.90 3.96 8.17
C LYS A 94 12.39 2.80 9.01
N GLN A 95 13.68 2.47 8.93
CA GLN A 95 14.30 1.46 9.78
C GLN A 95 14.16 1.80 11.27
N ARG A 96 14.37 3.06 11.62
CA ARG A 96 14.22 3.54 12.99
C ARG A 96 12.78 3.43 13.46
N ALA A 97 11.79 3.75 12.63
CA ALA A 97 10.37 3.60 12.97
C ALA A 97 9.99 2.14 13.28
N VAL A 98 10.53 1.17 12.53
CA VAL A 98 10.36 -0.26 12.83
C VAL A 98 11.02 -0.62 14.16
N LEU A 99 12.28 -0.21 14.39
CA LEU A 99 12.98 -0.45 15.66
C LEU A 99 12.21 0.13 16.86
N ASP A 100 11.76 1.39 16.75
CA ASP A 100 11.03 2.06 17.82
C ASP A 100 9.70 1.38 18.12
N ALA A 101 8.99 0.86 17.11
CA ALA A 101 7.78 0.08 17.32
C ALA A 101 8.07 -1.24 18.03
N LEU A 102 9.05 -2.01 17.57
CA LEU A 102 9.44 -3.29 18.16
C LEU A 102 9.90 -3.14 19.62
N THR A 103 10.67 -2.09 19.91
CA THR A 103 11.19 -1.89 21.29
C THR A 103 10.17 -1.27 22.23
N ARG A 104 9.42 -0.23 21.80
CA ARG A 104 8.52 0.53 22.69
C ARG A 104 7.13 -0.09 22.82
N ILE A 105 6.59 -0.64 21.73
CA ILE A 105 5.26 -1.27 21.72
C ILE A 105 5.41 -2.78 21.96
N GLY A 106 6.30 -3.43 21.22
CA GLY A 106 6.60 -4.85 21.37
C GLY A 106 7.24 -5.21 22.69
N GLY A 107 8.07 -4.30 23.24
CA GLY A 107 8.80 -4.52 24.49
C GLY A 107 10.04 -5.40 24.33
N PHE A 108 10.47 -5.66 23.07
CA PHE A 108 11.67 -6.44 22.78
C PHE A 108 12.94 -5.62 23.08
N ALA A 109 13.90 -6.18 23.81
CA ALA A 109 15.17 -5.52 24.03
C ALA A 109 16.06 -5.57 22.77
N GLN A 110 16.95 -4.58 22.63
CA GLN A 110 17.96 -4.64 21.58
C GLN A 110 18.88 -5.85 21.81
N GLY A 111 19.06 -6.68 20.78
CA GLY A 111 19.84 -7.92 20.84
C GLY A 111 18.99 -9.17 21.08
N GLU A 112 17.72 -9.07 21.44
CA GLU A 112 16.80 -10.22 21.50
C GLU A 112 16.38 -10.69 20.09
N PHE A 113 16.49 -9.82 19.10
CA PHE A 113 16.20 -10.10 17.69
C PHE A 113 17.19 -9.38 16.78
N GLU A 114 17.33 -9.87 15.56
CA GLU A 114 18.14 -9.23 14.53
C GLU A 114 17.27 -8.29 13.67
N LEU A 115 17.52 -6.98 13.74
CA LEU A 115 16.95 -6.02 12.80
C LEU A 115 17.90 -5.87 11.62
N LEU A 116 17.50 -6.41 10.46
CA LEU A 116 18.26 -6.30 9.24
C LEU A 116 18.20 -4.88 8.65
N PRO A 117 19.21 -4.44 7.87
CA PRO A 117 19.16 -3.15 7.19
C PRO A 117 17.93 -3.03 6.28
N ALA A 118 17.29 -1.87 6.24
CA ALA A 118 16.12 -1.67 5.40
C ALA A 118 16.45 -1.87 3.91
N LEU A 119 15.64 -2.66 3.21
CA LEU A 119 15.76 -2.85 1.77
C LEU A 119 15.13 -1.66 1.06
N GLY A 120 15.98 -0.83 0.45
CA GLY A 120 15.58 0.33 -0.34
C GLY A 120 15.22 -0.03 -1.78
N ALA A 121 14.49 0.88 -2.44
CA ALA A 121 14.20 0.79 -3.86
C ALA A 121 15.36 1.35 -4.69
N GLN A 122 15.68 0.73 -5.80
CA GLN A 122 16.62 1.27 -6.79
C GLN A 122 16.07 2.56 -7.40
N GLU A 123 14.76 2.57 -7.69
CA GLU A 123 14.04 3.72 -8.21
C GLU A 123 13.04 4.21 -7.15
N SER A 124 13.28 5.40 -6.59
CA SER A 124 12.41 6.00 -5.58
C SER A 124 11.25 6.83 -6.19
N LEU A 125 11.22 6.96 -7.51
CA LEU A 125 10.21 7.62 -8.32
C LEU A 125 9.72 6.66 -9.42
N HIS A 126 8.60 6.97 -10.06
CA HIS A 126 8.02 6.22 -11.20
C HIS A 126 7.75 4.72 -10.96
N TYR A 127 7.72 4.30 -9.70
CA TYR A 127 7.60 2.88 -9.32
C TYR A 127 6.16 2.37 -9.24
N ARG A 128 5.18 3.29 -9.11
CA ARG A 128 3.82 2.93 -8.73
C ARG A 128 3.01 2.47 -9.93
N ASN A 129 2.69 1.19 -9.98
CA ASN A 129 1.98 0.55 -11.09
C ASN A 129 0.45 0.73 -11.09
N LYS A 130 -0.11 1.38 -10.08
CA LYS A 130 -1.57 1.65 -9.97
C LYS A 130 -1.80 3.05 -9.41
N ALA A 131 -2.69 3.78 -10.04
CA ALA A 131 -3.22 5.05 -9.55
C ALA A 131 -4.74 5.07 -9.64
N ILE A 132 -5.40 5.70 -8.67
CA ILE A 132 -6.82 6.01 -8.72
C ILE A 132 -6.94 7.51 -8.51
N PHE A 133 -7.36 8.20 -9.55
CA PHE A 133 -7.49 9.63 -9.58
C PHE A 133 -8.95 10.02 -9.33
N PRO A 134 -9.27 10.80 -8.29
CA PRO A 134 -10.55 11.46 -8.18
C PRO A 134 -10.75 12.45 -9.34
N ILE A 135 -11.99 12.57 -9.81
CA ILE A 135 -12.39 13.50 -10.86
C ILE A 135 -13.29 14.56 -10.22
N GLY A 136 -12.95 15.80 -10.47
CA GLY A 136 -13.72 16.96 -9.99
C GLY A 136 -13.99 17.99 -11.08
N GLY A 137 -14.36 19.20 -10.69
CA GLY A 137 -14.70 20.29 -11.61
C GLY A 137 -16.16 20.25 -12.06
N VAL A 138 -16.42 20.78 -13.27
CA VAL A 138 -17.76 20.86 -13.86
C VAL A 138 -17.74 20.34 -15.30
N PRO A 139 -18.90 20.04 -15.91
CA PRO A 139 -18.94 19.61 -17.31
C PRO A 139 -18.20 20.58 -18.25
N GLY A 140 -17.31 20.05 -19.08
CA GLY A 140 -16.44 20.83 -19.97
C GLY A 140 -15.21 21.46 -19.29
N ARG A 141 -15.10 21.36 -17.97
CA ARG A 141 -13.93 21.77 -17.17
C ARG A 141 -13.68 20.78 -16.04
N ALA A 142 -13.68 19.49 -16.38
CA ALA A 142 -13.31 18.43 -15.44
C ALA A 142 -11.82 18.51 -15.10
N GLU A 143 -11.49 18.18 -13.86
CA GLU A 143 -10.14 18.19 -13.30
C GLU A 143 -9.80 16.81 -12.75
N ILE A 144 -8.53 16.41 -12.84
CA ILE A 144 -7.99 15.14 -12.35
C ILE A 144 -6.76 15.38 -11.49
N GLY A 145 -6.63 14.62 -10.40
CA GLY A 145 -5.49 14.79 -9.52
C GLY A 145 -5.53 13.88 -8.31
N PHE A 146 -5.02 14.37 -7.19
CA PHE A 146 -5.12 13.70 -5.89
C PHE A 146 -5.69 14.65 -4.86
N PHE A 147 -6.23 14.11 -3.77
CA PHE A 147 -6.75 14.94 -2.70
C PHE A 147 -5.63 15.70 -1.97
N GLN A 148 -5.90 16.95 -1.67
CA GLN A 148 -5.10 17.73 -0.76
C GLN A 148 -5.06 17.04 0.60
N ARG A 149 -3.94 17.16 1.29
CA ARG A 149 -3.77 16.58 2.63
C ARG A 149 -4.91 16.99 3.57
N GLN A 150 -5.57 16.00 4.16
CA GLN A 150 -6.71 16.16 5.09
C GLN A 150 -7.92 16.90 4.50
N SER A 151 -8.12 16.84 3.19
CA SER A 151 -9.21 17.48 2.47
C SER A 151 -9.70 16.57 1.34
N HIS A 152 -10.88 16.84 0.80
CA HIS A 152 -11.38 16.26 -0.46
C HIS A 152 -11.22 17.23 -1.64
N GLU A 153 -10.48 18.31 -1.46
CA GLU A 153 -10.12 19.22 -2.54
C GLU A 153 -9.10 18.55 -3.47
N ILE A 154 -9.36 18.59 -4.77
CA ILE A 154 -8.47 17.97 -5.76
C ILE A 154 -7.32 18.93 -6.05
N VAL A 155 -6.10 18.45 -5.87
CA VAL A 155 -4.89 19.09 -6.35
C VAL A 155 -4.59 18.49 -7.72
N PRO A 156 -4.62 19.28 -8.81
CA PRO A 156 -4.24 18.78 -10.14
C PRO A 156 -2.84 18.17 -10.10
N ALA A 157 -2.73 16.90 -10.41
CA ALA A 157 -1.49 16.12 -10.25
C ALA A 157 -1.29 15.10 -11.39
N GLU A 158 -1.59 15.51 -12.61
CA GLU A 158 -1.41 14.68 -13.81
C GLU A 158 0.05 14.20 -13.99
N GLY A 159 1.02 15.01 -13.55
CA GLY A 159 2.45 14.72 -13.59
C GLY A 159 3.02 14.20 -12.27
N CYS A 160 2.32 13.32 -11.55
CA CYS A 160 2.80 12.73 -10.31
C CYS A 160 4.09 11.93 -10.54
N LEU A 161 5.18 12.31 -9.87
CA LEU A 161 6.50 11.67 -10.02
C LEU A 161 6.58 10.23 -9.48
N LEU A 162 5.59 9.77 -8.72
CA LEU A 162 5.55 8.36 -8.29
C LEU A 162 5.03 7.42 -9.38
N LEU A 163 4.36 7.98 -10.40
CA LEU A 163 3.72 7.23 -11.48
C LEU A 163 4.60 7.19 -12.72
N PRO A 164 4.56 6.09 -13.51
CA PRO A 164 5.13 6.06 -14.85
C PRO A 164 4.54 7.17 -15.75
N GLU A 165 5.35 7.72 -16.65
CA GLU A 165 4.94 8.81 -17.55
C GLU A 165 3.69 8.48 -18.37
N GLY A 166 3.55 7.22 -18.81
CA GLY A 166 2.37 6.76 -19.54
C GLY A 166 1.06 7.00 -18.80
N MET A 167 1.06 6.93 -17.45
CA MET A 167 -0.14 7.24 -16.67
C MET A 167 -0.52 8.72 -16.74
N ALA A 168 0.46 9.62 -16.78
CA ALA A 168 0.20 11.05 -16.97
C ALA A 168 -0.37 11.32 -18.37
N VAL A 169 0.15 10.63 -19.39
CA VAL A 169 -0.37 10.70 -20.77
C VAL A 169 -1.82 10.22 -20.83
N ALA A 170 -2.12 9.06 -20.24
CA ALA A 170 -3.48 8.51 -20.17
C ALA A 170 -4.46 9.42 -19.42
N ALA A 171 -4.03 9.98 -18.28
CA ALA A 171 -4.85 10.88 -17.49
C ALA A 171 -5.20 12.17 -18.25
N ARG A 172 -4.25 12.76 -18.98
CA ARG A 172 -4.52 13.92 -19.86
C ARG A 172 -5.47 13.59 -21.02
N ALA A 173 -5.29 12.45 -21.68
CA ALA A 173 -6.18 12.00 -22.75
C ALA A 173 -7.61 11.79 -22.22
N PHE A 174 -7.75 11.18 -21.05
CA PHE A 174 -9.03 10.96 -20.39
C PHE A 174 -9.75 12.29 -20.06
N ILE A 175 -9.07 13.24 -19.47
CA ILE A 175 -9.64 14.55 -19.13
C ILE A 175 -9.99 15.36 -20.38
N ALA A 176 -9.16 15.33 -21.40
CA ALA A 176 -9.45 15.98 -22.67
C ALA A 176 -10.73 15.40 -23.32
N TRP A 177 -10.89 14.06 -23.28
CA TRP A 177 -12.11 13.40 -23.73
C TRP A 177 -13.33 13.82 -22.88
N MET A 178 -13.25 13.81 -21.55
CA MET A 178 -14.35 14.25 -20.69
C MET A 178 -14.79 15.68 -21.03
N ASN A 179 -13.83 16.58 -21.20
CA ASN A 179 -14.11 18.00 -21.47
C ASN A 179 -14.67 18.21 -22.88
N ALA A 180 -14.18 17.49 -23.88
CA ALA A 180 -14.67 17.58 -25.27
C ALA A 180 -16.15 17.16 -25.40
N PHE A 181 -16.58 16.19 -24.61
CA PHE A 181 -17.95 15.68 -24.63
C PHE A 181 -18.83 16.18 -23.48
N GLY A 182 -18.32 17.09 -22.66
CA GLY A 182 -19.08 17.69 -21.53
C GLY A 182 -19.56 16.66 -20.50
N LEU A 183 -18.79 15.57 -20.27
CA LEU A 183 -19.18 14.52 -19.34
C LEU A 183 -19.10 15.01 -17.90
N PRO A 184 -20.17 14.87 -17.10
CA PRO A 184 -20.22 15.46 -15.77
C PRO A 184 -19.41 14.65 -14.74
N PRO A 185 -18.44 15.25 -14.05
CA PRO A 185 -17.90 14.70 -12.80
C PRO A 185 -19.00 14.50 -11.76
N VAL A 186 -18.82 13.54 -10.86
CA VAL A 186 -19.73 13.40 -9.72
C VAL A 186 -19.40 14.46 -8.68
N ASP A 187 -20.39 15.28 -8.36
CA ASP A 187 -20.31 16.25 -7.27
C ASP A 187 -20.42 15.54 -5.92
N ALA A 188 -19.41 15.71 -5.06
CA ALA A 188 -19.34 15.02 -3.77
C ALA A 188 -20.47 15.38 -2.81
N GLY A 189 -21.02 16.61 -2.91
CA GLY A 189 -22.08 17.09 -2.02
C GLY A 189 -23.46 16.57 -2.40
N SER A 190 -23.79 16.56 -3.70
CA SER A 190 -25.11 16.14 -4.21
C SER A 190 -25.18 14.71 -4.72
N GLY A 191 -24.02 14.06 -4.95
CA GLY A 191 -23.93 12.75 -5.59
C GLY A 191 -24.31 12.73 -7.08
N LYS A 192 -24.63 13.91 -7.66
CA LYS A 192 -25.02 14.01 -9.08
C LYS A 192 -23.81 14.04 -9.99
N GLY A 193 -23.94 13.45 -11.15
CA GLY A 193 -22.87 13.33 -12.15
C GLY A 193 -22.76 11.93 -12.69
N LEU A 194 -21.67 11.65 -13.39
CA LEU A 194 -21.43 10.35 -14.01
C LEU A 194 -20.07 9.77 -13.59
N VAL A 195 -18.99 10.51 -13.78
CA VAL A 195 -17.63 10.00 -13.60
C VAL A 195 -17.10 10.38 -12.20
N ARG A 196 -16.67 9.38 -11.43
CA ARG A 196 -16.14 9.54 -10.08
C ARG A 196 -14.61 9.56 -10.06
N HIS A 197 -14.02 8.55 -10.69
CA HIS A 197 -12.58 8.32 -10.68
C HIS A 197 -12.11 7.78 -12.01
N LEU A 198 -10.81 7.90 -12.25
CA LEU A 198 -10.08 7.12 -13.23
C LEU A 198 -9.08 6.24 -12.50
N MET A 199 -9.19 4.93 -12.61
CA MET A 199 -8.10 4.03 -12.22
C MET A 199 -7.26 3.70 -13.45
N LEU A 200 -5.95 3.82 -13.30
CA LEU A 200 -4.95 3.35 -14.25
C LEU A 200 -4.11 2.26 -13.59
N ARG A 201 -3.84 1.20 -14.32
CA ARG A 201 -2.92 0.14 -13.90
C ARG A 201 -1.97 -0.17 -15.04
N GLN A 202 -0.68 -0.30 -14.74
CA GLN A 202 0.36 -0.62 -15.71
C GLN A 202 1.15 -1.82 -15.20
N ASN A 203 1.51 -2.76 -16.08
CA ASN A 203 2.43 -3.85 -15.76
C ASN A 203 3.90 -3.46 -16.07
N ARG A 204 4.85 -4.32 -15.71
CA ARG A 204 6.28 -4.09 -15.98
C ARG A 204 6.63 -4.03 -17.47
N ALA A 205 5.83 -4.63 -18.34
CA ALA A 205 5.99 -4.52 -19.80
C ALA A 205 5.49 -3.17 -20.36
N GLY A 206 4.98 -2.27 -19.52
CA GLY A 206 4.46 -0.97 -19.93
C GLY A 206 3.02 -0.99 -20.45
N GLN A 207 2.37 -2.15 -20.46
CA GLN A 207 0.97 -2.27 -20.88
C GLN A 207 0.04 -1.66 -19.83
N MET A 208 -0.97 -0.91 -20.28
CA MET A 208 -1.84 -0.12 -19.42
C MET A 208 -3.30 -0.46 -19.59
N LEU A 209 -3.99 -0.66 -18.48
CA LEU A 209 -5.44 -0.79 -18.37
C LEU A 209 -6.02 0.50 -17.82
N ALA A 210 -7.01 1.06 -18.50
CA ALA A 210 -7.77 2.23 -18.05
C ALA A 210 -9.14 1.80 -17.54
N VAL A 211 -9.54 2.29 -16.37
CA VAL A 211 -10.80 1.92 -15.72
C VAL A 211 -11.51 3.17 -15.20
N PRO A 212 -12.34 3.82 -16.02
CA PRO A 212 -13.29 4.80 -15.52
C PRO A 212 -14.21 4.20 -14.45
N VAL A 213 -14.40 4.92 -13.36
CA VAL A 213 -15.35 4.57 -12.30
C VAL A 213 -16.55 5.50 -12.42
N THR A 214 -17.71 4.93 -12.71
CA THR A 214 -18.94 5.70 -12.93
C THR A 214 -20.00 5.43 -11.87
N ALA A 215 -20.85 6.42 -11.63
CA ALA A 215 -21.98 6.28 -10.70
C ALA A 215 -23.11 5.40 -11.24
N ARG A 216 -23.14 5.16 -12.58
CA ARG A 216 -24.13 4.35 -13.29
C ARG A 216 -23.45 3.44 -14.30
N ALA A 217 -24.16 2.36 -14.71
CA ALA A 217 -23.63 1.35 -15.64
C ALA A 217 -23.66 1.85 -17.10
N GLU A 218 -23.05 3.01 -17.35
CA GLU A 218 -22.94 3.62 -18.67
C GLU A 218 -21.63 4.39 -18.80
N LEU A 219 -21.05 4.37 -19.99
CA LEU A 219 -19.92 5.20 -20.38
C LEU A 219 -20.20 5.78 -21.78
N PRO A 220 -20.89 6.93 -21.88
CA PRO A 220 -21.13 7.59 -23.16
C PRO A 220 -19.80 7.88 -23.87
N ARG A 221 -19.78 7.73 -25.18
CA ARG A 221 -18.58 7.99 -25.99
C ARG A 221 -17.38 7.09 -25.65
N ALA A 222 -17.64 5.83 -25.23
CA ALA A 222 -16.59 4.88 -24.88
C ALA A 222 -15.65 4.54 -26.06
N LYS A 223 -16.15 4.56 -27.29
CA LYS A 223 -15.31 4.36 -28.49
C LYS A 223 -14.33 5.51 -28.67
N GLU A 224 -14.80 6.74 -28.54
CA GLU A 224 -13.95 7.93 -28.65
C GLU A 224 -12.91 7.97 -27.51
N LEU A 225 -13.24 7.50 -26.30
CA LEU A 225 -12.27 7.33 -25.22
C LEU A 225 -11.21 6.28 -25.58
N ARG A 226 -11.64 5.11 -26.06
CA ARG A 226 -10.71 4.07 -26.54
C ARG A 226 -9.74 4.66 -27.58
N ASP A 227 -10.27 5.35 -28.59
CA ASP A 227 -9.47 5.89 -29.68
C ASP A 227 -8.49 6.97 -29.18
N ALA A 228 -8.92 7.81 -28.24
CA ALA A 228 -8.05 8.80 -27.59
C ALA A 228 -6.92 8.14 -26.78
N LEU A 229 -7.23 7.09 -26.00
CA LEU A 229 -6.23 6.35 -25.22
C LEU A 229 -5.29 5.55 -26.13
N GLN A 230 -5.81 4.89 -27.16
CA GLN A 230 -5.01 4.17 -28.15
C GLN A 230 -4.08 5.12 -28.92
N GLY A 231 -4.57 6.30 -29.30
CA GLY A 231 -3.76 7.33 -29.96
C GLY A 231 -2.66 7.90 -29.06
N ALA A 232 -2.95 8.03 -27.77
CA ALA A 232 -2.01 8.59 -26.79
C ALA A 232 -0.95 7.59 -26.30
N LEU A 233 -1.31 6.30 -26.15
CA LEU A 233 -0.47 5.25 -25.56
C LEU A 233 0.11 4.27 -26.58
N GLY A 234 -0.45 4.23 -27.80
CA GLY A 234 -0.01 3.28 -28.83
C GLY A 234 -0.15 1.82 -28.35
N GLU A 235 0.88 1.03 -28.55
CA GLU A 235 0.93 -0.39 -28.17
C GLU A 235 0.87 -0.64 -26.64
N SER A 236 1.14 0.39 -25.85
CA SER A 236 1.00 0.29 -24.40
C SER A 236 -0.44 0.25 -23.91
N PHE A 237 -1.42 0.61 -24.74
CA PHE A 237 -2.84 0.52 -24.38
C PHE A 237 -3.35 -0.92 -24.46
N ALA A 238 -3.53 -1.58 -23.32
CA ALA A 238 -3.99 -2.97 -23.24
C ALA A 238 -5.51 -3.10 -23.23
N GLY A 239 -6.24 -2.13 -22.65
CA GLY A 239 -7.68 -2.23 -22.58
C GLY A 239 -8.38 -1.13 -21.78
N LEU A 240 -9.70 -1.14 -21.94
CA LEU A 240 -10.63 -0.25 -21.25
C LEU A 240 -11.69 -1.09 -20.54
N CYS A 241 -11.81 -0.93 -19.23
CA CYS A 241 -12.89 -1.51 -18.43
C CYS A 241 -13.75 -0.40 -17.84
N LEU A 242 -15.00 -0.71 -17.55
CA LEU A 242 -15.91 0.16 -16.80
C LEU A 242 -16.14 -0.42 -15.42
N ASN A 243 -15.82 0.32 -14.39
CA ASN A 243 -16.21 -0.01 -13.02
C ASN A 243 -17.43 0.83 -12.62
N VAL A 244 -18.42 0.18 -12.04
CA VAL A 244 -19.66 0.85 -11.62
C VAL A 244 -19.70 0.91 -10.10
N ASN A 245 -19.69 2.13 -9.56
CA ASN A 245 -19.85 2.39 -8.15
C ASN A 245 -20.93 3.46 -7.92
N SER A 246 -22.12 3.01 -7.55
CA SER A 246 -23.27 3.88 -7.24
C SER A 246 -23.29 4.36 -5.79
N GLN A 247 -22.43 3.82 -4.92
CA GLN A 247 -22.41 4.18 -3.50
C GLN A 247 -21.75 5.56 -3.31
N PRO A 248 -22.34 6.46 -2.53
CA PRO A 248 -21.76 7.78 -2.28
C PRO A 248 -20.49 7.71 -1.42
N ASP A 249 -20.47 6.78 -0.46
CA ASP A 249 -19.43 6.58 0.53
C ASP A 249 -18.91 5.13 0.51
N GLY A 250 -17.71 4.93 1.02
CA GLY A 250 -17.10 3.60 1.16
C GLY A 250 -15.96 3.35 0.19
N GLU A 251 -15.92 2.16 -0.42
CA GLU A 251 -14.85 1.79 -1.35
C GLU A 251 -14.93 2.58 -2.65
N ILE A 252 -13.76 2.91 -3.22
CA ILE A 252 -13.68 3.70 -4.46
C ILE A 252 -14.16 2.89 -5.66
N LEU A 253 -13.85 1.59 -5.69
CA LEU A 253 -14.27 0.67 -6.75
C LEU A 253 -15.53 -0.07 -6.32
N GLY A 254 -16.50 -0.14 -7.21
CA GLY A 254 -17.67 -1.00 -7.04
C GLY A 254 -17.35 -2.46 -7.39
N GLU A 255 -18.24 -3.36 -7.00
CA GLU A 255 -18.09 -4.81 -7.22
C GLU A 255 -18.19 -5.21 -8.70
N ARG A 256 -18.89 -4.42 -9.52
CA ARG A 256 -19.08 -4.69 -10.95
C ARG A 256 -18.02 -4.00 -11.79
N CYS A 257 -17.29 -4.82 -12.55
CA CYS A 257 -16.35 -4.35 -13.56
C CYS A 257 -16.64 -5.06 -14.88
N GLU A 258 -16.76 -4.29 -15.98
CA GLU A 258 -17.06 -4.79 -17.32
C GLU A 258 -15.94 -4.42 -18.29
N THR A 259 -15.44 -5.38 -19.04
CA THR A 259 -14.46 -5.14 -20.10
C THR A 259 -15.16 -4.58 -21.33
N LEU A 260 -14.82 -3.36 -21.72
CA LEU A 260 -15.34 -2.70 -22.90
C LEU A 260 -14.47 -2.97 -24.14
N PHE A 261 -13.13 -2.94 -23.96
CA PHE A 261 -12.15 -3.19 -25.02
C PHE A 261 -10.90 -3.87 -24.44
N GLY A 262 -10.25 -4.74 -25.21
CA GLY A 262 -9.07 -5.48 -24.82
C GLY A 262 -9.38 -6.70 -23.94
N GLU A 263 -8.37 -7.24 -23.26
CA GLU A 263 -8.50 -8.47 -22.44
C GLU A 263 -9.10 -8.22 -21.05
N GLY A 264 -9.13 -6.98 -20.57
CA GLY A 264 -9.66 -6.60 -19.26
C GLY A 264 -8.77 -6.97 -18.07
N VAL A 265 -7.61 -7.57 -18.32
CA VAL A 265 -6.61 -7.98 -17.34
C VAL A 265 -5.21 -7.60 -17.80
N LEU A 266 -4.28 -7.47 -16.85
CA LEU A 266 -2.85 -7.34 -17.15
C LEU A 266 -2.10 -8.57 -16.65
N ARG A 267 -1.08 -8.98 -17.39
CA ARG A 267 -0.15 -10.03 -16.97
C ARG A 267 1.08 -9.39 -16.33
N GLU A 268 1.43 -9.87 -15.15
CA GLU A 268 2.60 -9.41 -14.40
C GLU A 268 3.45 -10.61 -14.02
N GLU A 269 4.77 -10.48 -14.15
CA GLU A 269 5.70 -11.51 -13.71
C GLU A 269 6.32 -11.11 -12.35
N LEU A 270 6.26 -12.02 -11.38
CA LEU A 270 6.85 -11.83 -10.05
C LEU A 270 7.57 -13.10 -9.61
N LEU A 271 8.89 -13.02 -9.43
CA LEU A 271 9.75 -14.13 -9.00
C LEU A 271 9.57 -15.41 -9.86
N GLY A 272 9.38 -15.23 -11.18
CA GLY A 272 9.23 -16.33 -12.14
C GLY A 272 7.84 -16.96 -12.15
N LEU A 273 6.83 -16.33 -11.55
CA LEU A 273 5.43 -16.70 -11.69
C LEU A 273 4.68 -15.61 -12.45
N CYS A 274 3.76 -16.03 -13.31
CA CYS A 274 2.89 -15.14 -14.07
C CYS A 274 1.55 -14.98 -13.35
N PHE A 275 1.19 -13.73 -13.05
CA PHE A 275 -0.08 -13.36 -12.42
C PHE A 275 -0.97 -12.62 -13.42
N GLU A 276 -2.23 -12.99 -13.52
CA GLU A 276 -3.24 -12.13 -14.11
C GLU A 276 -3.85 -11.23 -13.03
N ILE A 277 -3.91 -9.94 -13.36
CA ILE A 277 -4.35 -8.90 -12.45
C ILE A 277 -5.56 -8.23 -13.07
N SER A 278 -6.74 -8.49 -12.51
CA SER A 278 -7.99 -7.80 -12.91
C SER A 278 -8.05 -6.38 -12.32
N PRO A 279 -8.96 -5.53 -12.77
CA PRO A 279 -9.17 -4.22 -12.16
C PRO A 279 -9.41 -4.26 -10.64
N LEU A 280 -10.12 -5.29 -10.16
CA LEU A 280 -10.51 -5.43 -8.76
C LEU A 280 -9.47 -6.17 -7.92
N SER A 281 -8.52 -6.89 -8.53
CA SER A 281 -7.49 -7.63 -7.80
C SER A 281 -6.58 -6.70 -7.03
N PHE A 282 -6.28 -7.07 -5.80
CA PHE A 282 -5.13 -6.49 -5.09
C PHE A 282 -3.84 -7.05 -5.68
N PHE A 283 -2.91 -6.19 -5.96
CA PHE A 283 -1.52 -6.51 -6.29
C PHE A 283 -0.64 -5.37 -5.79
N GLN A 284 0.56 -5.70 -5.31
CA GLN A 284 1.49 -4.71 -4.77
C GLN A 284 1.81 -3.62 -5.82
N VAL A 285 1.75 -2.36 -5.39
CA VAL A 285 1.87 -1.21 -6.30
C VAL A 285 3.31 -0.91 -6.73
N ASN A 286 4.29 -1.56 -6.13
CA ASN A 286 5.70 -1.49 -6.48
C ASN A 286 6.21 -2.91 -6.74
N PRO A 287 6.18 -3.41 -7.98
CA PRO A 287 6.56 -4.79 -8.30
C PRO A 287 8.01 -5.14 -7.96
N ALA A 288 8.93 -4.17 -8.06
CA ALA A 288 10.34 -4.39 -7.73
C ALA A 288 10.51 -4.64 -6.22
N GLN A 289 9.87 -3.82 -5.39
CA GLN A 289 9.92 -3.99 -3.93
C GLN A 289 9.07 -5.18 -3.46
N ALA A 290 7.99 -5.52 -4.17
CA ALA A 290 7.22 -6.74 -3.91
C ALA A 290 8.09 -8.00 -4.10
N ALA A 291 8.94 -8.03 -5.11
CA ALA A 291 9.88 -9.13 -5.31
C ALA A 291 10.87 -9.25 -4.15
N LEU A 292 11.38 -8.15 -3.61
CA LEU A 292 12.25 -8.15 -2.43
C LEU A 292 11.50 -8.60 -1.17
N LEU A 293 10.29 -8.06 -0.95
CA LEU A 293 9.45 -8.40 0.20
C LEU A 293 9.11 -9.89 0.23
N TYR A 294 8.61 -10.43 -0.89
CA TYR A 294 8.23 -11.83 -1.00
C TYR A 294 9.47 -12.75 -1.03
N GLY A 295 10.55 -12.32 -1.68
CA GLY A 295 11.82 -13.04 -1.63
C GLY A 295 12.32 -13.19 -0.19
N LYS A 296 12.20 -12.16 0.64
CA LYS A 296 12.57 -12.21 2.05
C LYS A 296 11.60 -13.06 2.88
N ALA A 297 10.31 -13.03 2.57
CA ALA A 297 9.34 -13.92 3.21
C ALA A 297 9.64 -15.40 2.91
N LEU A 298 10.02 -15.73 1.67
CA LEU A 298 10.45 -17.08 1.28
C LEU A 298 11.77 -17.50 1.96
N GLU A 299 12.74 -16.58 2.05
CA GLU A 299 14.00 -16.85 2.79
C GLU A 299 13.71 -17.17 4.26
N PHE A 300 12.85 -16.39 4.91
CA PHE A 300 12.45 -16.63 6.29
C PHE A 300 11.58 -17.89 6.45
N ALA A 301 10.77 -18.22 5.44
CA ALA A 301 10.02 -19.47 5.40
C ALA A 301 10.94 -20.71 5.43
N GLY A 302 12.07 -20.67 4.74
CA GLY A 302 13.15 -21.68 4.80
C GLY A 302 12.65 -23.10 4.57
N LEU A 303 11.74 -23.30 3.61
CA LEU A 303 11.12 -24.58 3.29
C LEU A 303 12.15 -25.53 2.61
N ARG A 304 11.96 -26.85 2.81
CA ARG A 304 12.86 -27.91 2.31
C ARG A 304 12.19 -28.89 1.37
N GLY A 305 10.84 -28.80 1.24
CA GLY A 305 10.07 -29.59 0.27
C GLY A 305 9.04 -30.55 0.87
N ASP A 306 9.15 -30.87 2.14
CA ASP A 306 8.30 -31.83 2.85
C ASP A 306 7.32 -31.17 3.83
N GLU A 307 7.38 -29.83 3.94
CA GLU A 307 6.56 -29.08 4.87
C GLU A 307 5.19 -28.72 4.29
N THR A 308 4.22 -28.60 5.20
CA THR A 308 2.90 -28.04 4.92
C THR A 308 2.87 -26.57 5.33
N ALA A 309 2.34 -25.72 4.46
CA ALA A 309 2.25 -24.28 4.73
C ALA A 309 0.80 -23.78 4.65
N VAL A 310 0.49 -22.80 5.48
CA VAL A 310 -0.74 -22.01 5.39
C VAL A 310 -0.36 -20.56 5.13
N ASP A 311 -0.99 -19.95 4.11
CA ASP A 311 -0.86 -18.52 3.81
C ASP A 311 -2.18 -17.82 4.14
N ALA A 312 -2.19 -17.10 5.24
CA ALA A 312 -3.35 -16.36 5.71
C ALA A 312 -3.35 -14.95 5.10
N TYR A 313 -4.54 -14.52 4.65
CA TYR A 313 -4.76 -13.29 3.88
C TYR A 313 -4.04 -13.33 2.52
N CYS A 314 -4.14 -14.47 1.81
CA CYS A 314 -3.30 -14.77 0.65
C CYS A 314 -3.56 -13.92 -0.60
N GLY A 315 -4.64 -13.11 -0.63
CA GLY A 315 -5.02 -12.32 -1.80
C GLY A 315 -5.15 -13.18 -3.07
N ALA A 316 -4.59 -12.72 -4.17
CA ALA A 316 -4.53 -13.45 -5.44
C ALA A 316 -3.46 -14.57 -5.47
N GLY A 317 -2.98 -15.00 -4.30
CA GLY A 317 -2.06 -16.12 -4.15
C GLY A 317 -0.58 -15.73 -4.24
N GLY A 318 -0.22 -14.47 -4.03
CA GLY A 318 1.15 -13.99 -4.22
C GLY A 318 2.20 -14.79 -3.44
N ILE A 319 2.09 -14.85 -2.12
CA ILE A 319 3.01 -15.61 -1.26
C ILE A 319 2.72 -17.11 -1.36
N ALA A 320 1.43 -17.52 -1.33
CA ALA A 320 1.03 -18.93 -1.37
C ALA A 320 1.62 -19.70 -2.56
N LEU A 321 1.55 -19.12 -3.77
CA LEU A 321 2.06 -19.77 -4.98
C LEU A 321 3.59 -19.84 -5.01
N LEU A 322 4.26 -18.85 -4.44
CA LEU A 322 5.70 -18.88 -4.29
C LEU A 322 6.14 -19.94 -3.28
N LEU A 323 5.45 -20.07 -2.14
CA LEU A 323 5.67 -21.14 -1.16
C LEU A 323 5.45 -22.53 -1.76
N ALA A 324 4.44 -22.70 -2.63
CA ALA A 324 4.12 -23.96 -3.26
C ALA A 324 5.25 -24.55 -4.13
N ARG A 325 6.23 -23.74 -4.54
CA ARG A 325 7.42 -24.19 -5.26
C ARG A 325 8.41 -24.94 -4.36
N ALA A 326 8.28 -24.79 -3.05
CA ALA A 326 9.22 -25.34 -2.06
C ALA A 326 8.52 -26.02 -0.87
N ALA A 327 7.21 -26.18 -0.90
CA ALA A 327 6.40 -26.87 0.11
C ALA A 327 5.78 -28.16 -0.47
N GLU A 328 5.45 -29.13 0.37
CA GLU A 328 4.64 -30.29 -0.03
C GLU A 328 3.22 -29.85 -0.39
N LYS A 329 2.61 -29.05 0.45
CA LYS A 329 1.24 -28.54 0.29
C LYS A 329 1.12 -27.13 0.84
N VAL A 330 0.34 -26.30 0.16
CA VAL A 330 -0.01 -24.94 0.61
C VAL A 330 -1.53 -24.78 0.65
N LEU A 331 -2.01 -24.18 1.72
CA LEU A 331 -3.40 -23.73 1.85
C LEU A 331 -3.42 -22.21 1.96
N GLY A 332 -3.95 -21.51 0.95
CA GLY A 332 -4.24 -20.09 1.01
C GLY A 332 -5.64 -19.81 1.56
N ILE A 333 -5.80 -18.79 2.40
CA ILE A 333 -7.09 -18.35 2.95
C ILE A 333 -7.27 -16.87 2.62
N GLU A 334 -8.41 -16.52 2.02
CA GLU A 334 -8.73 -15.15 1.62
C GLU A 334 -10.25 -14.91 1.74
N ALA A 335 -10.63 -13.75 2.22
CA ALA A 335 -12.04 -13.40 2.42
C ALA A 335 -12.74 -12.98 1.12
N ALA A 336 -12.03 -12.31 0.21
CA ALA A 336 -12.57 -11.76 -1.03
C ALA A 336 -12.78 -12.88 -2.09
N PRO A 337 -14.02 -13.16 -2.55
CA PRO A 337 -14.28 -14.22 -3.51
C PRO A 337 -13.49 -14.05 -4.83
N ALA A 338 -13.39 -12.81 -5.34
CA ALA A 338 -12.68 -12.51 -6.56
C ALA A 338 -11.17 -12.82 -6.43
N ALA A 339 -10.56 -12.51 -5.29
CA ALA A 339 -9.15 -12.81 -5.05
C ALA A 339 -8.87 -14.30 -4.96
N VAL A 340 -9.80 -15.09 -4.36
CA VAL A 340 -9.72 -16.57 -4.35
C VAL A 340 -9.82 -17.14 -5.75
N GLN A 341 -10.70 -16.59 -6.59
CA GLN A 341 -10.80 -16.97 -8.00
C GLN A 341 -9.51 -16.67 -8.75
N ASP A 342 -8.96 -15.47 -8.58
CA ASP A 342 -7.68 -15.07 -9.17
C ASP A 342 -6.53 -15.98 -8.70
N ALA A 343 -6.49 -16.35 -7.42
CA ALA A 343 -5.48 -17.25 -6.87
C ALA A 343 -5.54 -18.66 -7.51
N ASN A 344 -6.72 -19.22 -7.69
CA ASN A 344 -6.90 -20.52 -8.36
C ASN A 344 -6.49 -20.46 -9.85
N GLU A 345 -6.86 -19.37 -10.54
CA GLU A 345 -6.49 -19.18 -11.95
C GLU A 345 -4.97 -18.99 -12.08
N ASN A 346 -4.36 -18.22 -11.18
CA ASN A 346 -2.91 -18.03 -11.14
C ASN A 346 -2.17 -19.35 -10.83
N ALA A 347 -2.70 -20.21 -9.95
CA ALA A 347 -2.18 -21.56 -9.70
C ALA A 347 -2.19 -22.40 -10.98
N ARG A 348 -3.34 -22.45 -11.65
CA ARG A 348 -3.51 -23.20 -12.92
C ARG A 348 -2.56 -22.72 -14.00
N ARG A 349 -2.43 -21.40 -14.17
CA ARG A 349 -1.56 -20.75 -15.16
C ARG A 349 -0.08 -21.11 -14.97
N ASN A 350 0.34 -21.19 -13.71
CA ASN A 350 1.73 -21.53 -13.37
C ASN A 350 1.96 -23.06 -13.20
N GLY A 351 0.97 -23.91 -13.48
CA GLY A 351 1.08 -25.36 -13.33
C GLY A 351 1.24 -25.84 -11.89
N ILE A 352 0.86 -25.01 -10.90
CA ILE A 352 0.95 -25.33 -9.48
C ILE A 352 -0.27 -26.14 -9.05
N GLN A 353 -0.06 -27.39 -8.59
CA GLN A 353 -1.12 -28.33 -8.22
C GLN A 353 -1.22 -28.59 -6.72
N ASN A 354 -0.19 -28.24 -5.97
CA ASN A 354 -0.07 -28.44 -4.53
C ASN A 354 -0.53 -27.24 -3.68
N ALA A 355 -1.04 -26.16 -4.30
CA ALA A 355 -1.69 -25.04 -3.64
C ALA A 355 -3.22 -25.16 -3.76
N LYS A 356 -3.91 -24.97 -2.66
CA LYS A 356 -5.40 -24.90 -2.60
C LYS A 356 -5.80 -23.60 -1.94
N PHE A 357 -6.93 -23.02 -2.37
CA PHE A 357 -7.42 -21.75 -1.83
C PHE A 357 -8.83 -21.94 -1.25
N ARG A 358 -9.06 -21.40 -0.06
CA ARG A 358 -10.35 -21.37 0.61
C ARG A 358 -10.84 -19.95 0.82
N GLN A 359 -12.07 -19.71 0.42
CA GLN A 359 -12.74 -18.46 0.72
C GLN A 359 -13.24 -18.45 2.17
N GLY A 360 -12.92 -17.39 2.90
CA GLY A 360 -13.41 -17.11 4.23
C GLY A 360 -12.47 -16.19 5.00
N ARG A 361 -12.97 -15.68 6.11
CA ARG A 361 -12.15 -14.84 7.00
C ARG A 361 -11.15 -15.71 7.75
N CYS A 362 -9.89 -15.26 7.80
CA CYS A 362 -8.82 -15.98 8.51
C CYS A 362 -9.16 -16.17 9.99
N GLU A 363 -9.78 -15.17 10.60
CA GLU A 363 -10.22 -15.16 11.99
C GLU A 363 -11.23 -16.26 12.30
N GLU A 364 -11.97 -16.75 11.29
CA GLU A 364 -12.99 -17.79 11.44
C GLU A 364 -12.49 -19.17 10.97
N LEU A 365 -11.78 -19.20 9.82
CA LEU A 365 -11.38 -20.48 9.21
C LEU A 365 -10.16 -21.11 9.87
N LEU A 366 -9.14 -20.32 10.26
CA LEU A 366 -7.93 -20.87 10.86
C LEU A 366 -8.22 -21.57 12.21
N PRO A 367 -8.96 -20.97 13.16
CA PRO A 367 -9.30 -21.66 14.40
C PRO A 367 -10.01 -22.99 14.15
N ARG A 368 -10.99 -23.03 13.22
CA ARG A 368 -11.71 -24.28 12.87
C ARG A 368 -10.79 -25.34 12.28
N LEU A 369 -9.91 -24.96 11.36
CA LEU A 369 -8.93 -25.90 10.78
C LEU A 369 -7.99 -26.47 11.84
N PHE A 370 -7.58 -25.64 12.80
CA PHE A 370 -6.74 -26.10 13.90
C PHE A 370 -7.49 -27.02 14.87
N ASP A 371 -8.77 -26.74 15.14
CA ASP A 371 -9.64 -27.63 15.94
C ASP A 371 -9.89 -28.97 15.24
N GLU A 372 -9.97 -28.96 13.90
CA GLU A 372 -10.07 -30.17 13.06
C GLU A 372 -8.74 -30.96 12.97
N GLY A 373 -7.67 -30.45 13.60
CA GLY A 373 -6.37 -31.13 13.71
C GLY A 373 -5.32 -30.70 12.68
N ALA A 374 -5.57 -29.64 11.91
CA ALA A 374 -4.53 -29.09 11.02
C ALA A 374 -3.34 -28.57 11.84
N ARG A 375 -2.13 -28.95 11.47
CA ARG A 375 -0.87 -28.54 12.11
C ARG A 375 0.14 -28.19 11.01
N PRO A 376 0.09 -26.96 10.47
CA PRO A 376 1.05 -26.55 9.46
C PRO A 376 2.45 -26.39 10.06
N ASP A 377 3.48 -26.73 9.31
CA ASP A 377 4.88 -26.45 9.67
C ASP A 377 5.19 -24.97 9.60
N LEU A 378 4.63 -24.31 8.59
CA LEU A 378 4.77 -22.88 8.32
C LEU A 378 3.41 -22.18 8.28
N LEU A 379 3.30 -21.04 8.96
CA LEU A 379 2.21 -20.09 8.80
C LEU A 379 2.76 -18.76 8.30
N THR A 380 2.29 -18.28 7.14
CA THR A 380 2.52 -16.91 6.69
C THR A 380 1.29 -16.04 6.97
N LEU A 381 1.53 -14.80 7.39
CA LEU A 381 0.51 -13.82 7.74
C LEU A 381 0.81 -12.52 6.97
N ASP A 382 -0.18 -11.98 6.25
CA ASP A 382 -0.12 -10.64 5.64
C ASP A 382 -1.45 -9.89 5.93
N PRO A 383 -1.75 -9.60 7.21
CA PRO A 383 -3.03 -9.03 7.61
C PRO A 383 -3.18 -7.57 7.18
N PRO A 384 -4.41 -7.03 7.17
CA PRO A 384 -4.66 -5.61 6.95
C PRO A 384 -4.00 -4.75 8.04
N ARG A 385 -3.98 -3.42 7.84
CA ARG A 385 -3.32 -2.43 8.71
C ARG A 385 -3.63 -2.51 10.20
N ARG A 386 -4.78 -3.11 10.57
CA ARG A 386 -5.17 -3.32 11.98
C ARG A 386 -4.43 -4.46 12.67
N GLY A 387 -3.71 -5.29 11.91
CA GLY A 387 -3.08 -6.52 12.40
C GLY A 387 -4.08 -7.66 12.56
N CYS A 388 -3.67 -8.71 13.28
CA CYS A 388 -4.51 -9.86 13.61
C CYS A 388 -5.43 -9.57 14.81
N ASP A 389 -6.60 -10.21 14.83
CA ASP A 389 -7.50 -10.18 15.98
C ASP A 389 -6.94 -11.09 17.09
N PRO A 390 -7.17 -10.78 18.40
CA PRO A 390 -6.63 -11.55 19.53
C PRO A 390 -7.02 -13.04 19.51
N GLU A 391 -8.24 -13.35 19.05
CA GLU A 391 -8.75 -14.71 18.93
C GLU A 391 -7.93 -15.52 17.92
N LEU A 392 -7.56 -14.91 16.79
CA LEU A 392 -6.70 -15.54 15.80
C LEU A 392 -5.30 -15.82 16.35
N LEU A 393 -4.71 -14.83 17.05
CA LEU A 393 -3.38 -15.01 17.67
C LEU A 393 -3.41 -16.16 18.70
N SER A 394 -4.48 -16.28 19.49
CA SER A 394 -4.68 -17.37 20.45
C SER A 394 -4.80 -18.73 19.75
N ALA A 395 -5.53 -18.80 18.64
CA ALA A 395 -5.65 -20.03 17.85
C ALA A 395 -4.31 -20.44 17.21
N ILE A 396 -3.51 -19.49 16.74
CA ILE A 396 -2.17 -19.75 16.21
C ILE A 396 -1.25 -20.36 17.30
N LEU A 397 -1.28 -19.81 18.51
CA LEU A 397 -0.52 -20.35 19.63
C LEU A 397 -0.96 -21.79 19.97
N ALA A 398 -2.27 -22.05 20.00
CA ALA A 398 -2.80 -23.39 20.26
C ALA A 398 -2.43 -24.40 19.16
N ALA A 399 -2.42 -23.99 17.90
CA ALA A 399 -2.02 -24.83 16.76
C ALA A 399 -0.52 -25.11 16.75
N GLY A 400 0.29 -24.17 17.20
CA GLY A 400 1.72 -24.28 17.38
C GLY A 400 2.53 -24.56 16.10
N PRO A 401 2.34 -23.81 14.98
CA PRO A 401 3.17 -23.97 13.80
C PRO A 401 4.65 -23.82 14.17
N ARG A 402 5.52 -24.62 13.54
CA ARG A 402 6.97 -24.58 13.85
C ARG A 402 7.57 -23.21 13.56
N ARG A 403 7.07 -22.55 12.50
CA ARG A 403 7.57 -21.25 12.03
C ARG A 403 6.42 -20.33 11.63
N ILE A 404 6.56 -19.05 11.97
CA ILE A 404 5.63 -18.01 11.54
C ILE A 404 6.43 -16.94 10.81
N VAL A 405 6.01 -16.59 9.59
CA VAL A 405 6.50 -15.45 8.84
C VAL A 405 5.39 -14.40 8.77
N TYR A 406 5.61 -13.25 9.38
CA TYR A 406 4.64 -12.19 9.47
C TYR A 406 5.06 -11.00 8.58
N VAL A 407 4.29 -10.73 7.53
CA VAL A 407 4.42 -9.54 6.69
C VAL A 407 3.47 -8.47 7.21
N SER A 408 3.91 -7.22 7.29
CA SER A 408 3.07 -6.14 7.80
C SER A 408 3.42 -4.79 7.20
N CYS A 409 2.40 -4.04 6.81
CA CYS A 409 2.50 -2.63 6.40
C CYS A 409 2.40 -1.63 7.55
N ASN A 410 2.32 -2.10 8.81
CA ASN A 410 2.19 -1.25 9.98
C ASN A 410 3.07 -1.75 11.13
N PRO A 411 4.22 -1.12 11.39
CA PRO A 411 5.14 -1.53 12.44
C PRO A 411 4.52 -1.58 13.84
N ALA A 412 3.54 -0.72 14.13
CA ALA A 412 2.93 -0.66 15.46
C ALA A 412 2.04 -1.88 15.75
N THR A 413 1.21 -2.29 14.77
CA THR A 413 0.38 -3.51 14.90
C THR A 413 1.23 -4.76 14.82
N LEU A 414 2.26 -4.80 13.97
CA LEU A 414 3.24 -5.88 13.96
C LEU A 414 3.86 -6.09 15.35
N ALA A 415 4.38 -5.02 15.94
CA ALA A 415 5.02 -5.10 17.27
C ALA A 415 4.06 -5.58 18.37
N ARG A 416 2.79 -5.14 18.32
CA ARG A 416 1.71 -5.61 19.22
C ARG A 416 1.47 -7.11 19.07
N ASP A 417 1.35 -7.59 17.85
CA ASP A 417 1.00 -8.97 17.56
C ASP A 417 2.18 -9.91 17.87
N LEU A 418 3.42 -9.50 17.53
CA LEU A 418 4.63 -10.23 17.92
C LEU A 418 4.75 -10.37 19.43
N LYS A 419 4.46 -9.30 20.20
CA LYS A 419 4.43 -9.36 21.65
C LYS A 419 3.44 -10.41 22.16
N ALA A 420 2.24 -10.48 21.58
CA ALA A 420 1.23 -11.46 21.96
C ALA A 420 1.68 -12.90 21.64
N LEU A 421 2.26 -13.11 20.44
CA LEU A 421 2.76 -14.42 20.02
C LEU A 421 3.95 -14.92 20.87
N CYS A 422 4.78 -14.01 21.38
CA CYS A 422 5.94 -14.36 22.20
C CYS A 422 5.66 -14.38 23.71
N ALA A 423 4.47 -13.97 24.17
CA ALA A 423 4.17 -13.77 25.59
C ALA A 423 4.28 -15.05 26.42
N SER A 424 3.93 -16.22 25.88
CA SER A 424 4.05 -17.52 26.56
C SER A 424 5.50 -18.03 26.64
N GLY A 425 6.41 -17.46 25.86
CA GLY A 425 7.78 -17.97 25.69
C GLY A 425 7.91 -19.17 24.76
N GLU A 426 6.82 -19.67 24.18
CA GLU A 426 6.85 -20.76 23.20
C GLU A 426 7.46 -20.34 21.86
N TYR A 427 7.32 -19.08 21.48
CA TYR A 427 7.94 -18.53 20.29
C TYR A 427 9.07 -17.57 20.62
N ALA A 428 10.14 -17.67 19.83
CA ALA A 428 11.20 -16.68 19.78
C ALA A 428 11.01 -15.79 18.54
N PHE A 429 10.98 -14.48 18.72
CA PHE A 429 11.11 -13.53 17.64
C PHE A 429 12.58 -13.41 17.26
N LEU A 430 12.95 -13.81 16.04
CA LEU A 430 14.35 -13.94 15.64
C LEU A 430 14.82 -12.76 14.80
N ARG A 431 14.06 -12.36 13.78
CA ARG A 431 14.50 -11.39 12.76
C ARG A 431 13.38 -10.49 12.30
N ALA A 432 13.73 -9.25 11.94
CA ALA A 432 12.89 -8.32 11.25
C ALA A 432 13.62 -7.73 10.05
N GLN A 433 12.97 -7.70 8.89
CA GLN A 433 13.45 -7.10 7.65
C GLN A 433 12.51 -5.98 7.22
N PRO A 434 12.87 -4.70 7.44
CA PRO A 434 12.14 -3.58 6.85
C PRO A 434 12.34 -3.54 5.33
N VAL A 435 11.28 -3.20 4.59
CA VAL A 435 11.30 -3.06 3.12
C VAL A 435 10.58 -1.77 2.75
N ASP A 436 11.23 -0.93 1.96
CA ASP A 436 10.63 0.31 1.48
C ASP A 436 9.75 0.07 0.25
N MET A 437 8.54 -0.44 0.49
CA MET A 437 7.53 -0.65 -0.55
C MET A 437 7.05 0.65 -1.18
N PHE A 438 7.08 1.76 -0.43
CA PHE A 438 6.48 3.04 -0.79
C PHE A 438 7.48 4.20 -0.65
N PRO A 439 8.52 4.27 -1.49
CA PRO A 439 9.46 5.39 -1.49
C PRO A 439 8.76 6.76 -1.52
N ARG A 440 9.37 7.74 -0.85
CA ARG A 440 8.88 9.12 -0.69
C ARG A 440 7.63 9.26 0.19
N THR A 441 7.16 8.16 0.81
CA THR A 441 6.06 8.17 1.79
C THR A 441 6.55 7.70 3.15
N GLY A 442 5.78 7.97 4.22
CA GLY A 442 6.12 7.51 5.56
C GLY A 442 5.80 6.03 5.85
N HIS A 443 5.36 5.26 4.85
CA HIS A 443 5.03 3.85 5.01
C HIS A 443 6.26 2.96 4.86
N VAL A 444 6.31 1.89 5.64
CA VAL A 444 7.33 0.83 5.56
C VAL A 444 6.66 -0.52 5.78
N GLU A 445 7.03 -1.49 4.94
CA GLU A 445 6.68 -2.89 5.13
C GLU A 445 7.76 -3.56 6.00
N CYS A 446 7.38 -4.63 6.68
CA CYS A 446 8.33 -5.41 7.48
C CYS A 446 7.97 -6.89 7.41
N VAL A 447 8.99 -7.73 7.20
CA VAL A 447 8.87 -9.19 7.33
C VAL A 447 9.49 -9.59 8.66
N ALA A 448 8.76 -10.30 9.50
CA ALA A 448 9.23 -10.82 10.78
C ALA A 448 9.24 -12.34 10.79
N LEU A 449 10.26 -12.93 11.41
CA LEU A 449 10.41 -14.36 11.60
C LEU A 449 10.28 -14.74 13.05
N LEU A 450 9.36 -15.67 13.35
CA LEU A 450 9.27 -16.34 14.65
C LEU A 450 9.48 -17.83 14.47
N GLU A 451 10.16 -18.46 15.40
CA GLU A 451 10.28 -19.90 15.49
C GLU A 451 9.83 -20.40 16.87
N ARG A 452 9.18 -21.57 16.86
CA ARG A 452 8.80 -22.27 18.09
C ARG A 452 10.04 -22.83 18.76
N ARG A 453 10.16 -22.64 20.06
CA ARG A 453 11.27 -23.13 20.90
C ARG A 453 11.17 -24.63 21.16
#